data_3060923a84900ed70bca2bed1f7177ee
#
_entry.id   3060923a84900ed70bca2bed1f7177ee
#
_cell.length_a   1.000
_cell.length_b   1.000
_cell.length_c   1.000
_cell.angle_alpha   90.00
_cell.angle_beta   90.00
_cell.angle_gamma   90.00
#
_symmetry.space_group_name_H-M   'P 1'
#
loop_
_entity.id
_entity.type
_entity.pdbx_description
1 polymer ?
#
loop_
_entity_poly.entity_id
_entity_poly.type
_entity_poly.pdbx_seq_one_letter_code
_entity_poly.pdbx_strand_id
1 'polypeptide(L)'
;TNPYAFLLQVYFLNRRFAMIKKAMQEDNNILDRSIYEDSIFMKMNTDQGHATEEEWNIYKSLLDNMLEELPYAAKKKSPDLMIFVDVNLETMLYRVKKRGRPFEQVDEDPSLKEYYSTLIDYYADWKDNYKSSALVTIDGNHFDFAENKDHRNQVLDKIESAMVEVGTLSQSDFDRLRSKRYEGVQAF
;
A
#
# COMPACT_ATOMS: atom_id res chain seq x y z
N THR A 1 20.67 -18.83 0.75
CA THR A 1 19.26 -18.69 1.20
C THR A 1 19.25 -18.04 2.58
N ASN A 2 18.32 -17.12 2.81
CA ASN A 2 18.06 -16.58 4.14
C ASN A 2 17.10 -17.56 4.86
N PRO A 3 17.52 -18.28 5.91
CA PRO A 3 16.69 -19.31 6.55
C PRO A 3 15.44 -18.76 7.23
N TYR A 4 15.34 -17.44 7.37
CA TYR A 4 14.20 -16.77 7.99
C TYR A 4 13.27 -16.07 7.01
N ALA A 5 13.60 -16.04 5.71
CA ALA A 5 12.80 -15.30 4.72
C ALA A 5 11.35 -15.77 4.70
N PHE A 6 11.12 -17.08 4.54
CA PHE A 6 9.79 -17.67 4.54
C PHE A 6 9.05 -17.45 5.88
N LEU A 7 9.71 -17.73 7.01
CA LEU A 7 9.10 -17.58 8.33
C LEU A 7 8.65 -16.13 8.60
N LEU A 8 9.46 -15.16 8.17
CA LEU A 8 9.15 -13.74 8.31
C LEU A 8 7.93 -13.35 7.47
N GLN A 9 7.84 -13.85 6.24
CA GLN A 9 6.69 -13.56 5.37
C GLN A 9 5.40 -14.20 5.91
N VAL A 10 5.44 -15.43 6.40
CA VAL A 10 4.29 -16.08 7.07
C VAL A 10 3.87 -15.32 8.33
N TYR A 11 4.83 -14.81 9.11
CA TYR A 11 4.54 -13.97 10.28
C TYR A 11 3.80 -12.68 9.86
N PHE A 12 4.28 -11.97 8.85
CA PHE A 12 3.62 -10.75 8.37
C PHE A 12 2.24 -11.03 7.80
N LEU A 13 2.09 -12.08 6.99
CA LEU A 13 0.81 -12.50 6.44
C LEU A 13 -0.23 -12.75 7.56
N ASN A 14 0.14 -13.50 8.58
CA ASN A 14 -0.72 -13.77 9.72
C ASN A 14 -1.11 -12.48 10.47
N ARG A 15 -0.15 -11.55 10.68
CA ARG A 15 -0.43 -10.27 11.34
C ARG A 15 -1.38 -9.40 10.53
N ARG A 16 -1.22 -9.34 9.19
CA ARG A 16 -2.10 -8.60 8.30
C ARG A 16 -3.49 -9.18 8.24
N PHE A 17 -3.60 -10.51 8.17
CA PHE A 17 -4.90 -11.17 8.22
C PHE A 17 -5.65 -10.85 9.51
N ALA A 18 -4.99 -10.85 10.66
CA ALA A 18 -5.58 -10.47 11.93
C ALA A 18 -6.04 -8.99 11.95
N MET A 19 -5.23 -8.08 11.38
CA MET A 19 -5.56 -6.65 11.26
C MET A 19 -6.78 -6.42 10.37
N ILE A 20 -6.85 -7.07 9.22
CA ILE A 20 -7.99 -6.96 8.30
C ILE A 20 -9.25 -7.48 8.96
N LYS A 21 -9.23 -8.65 9.60
CA LYS A 21 -10.40 -9.17 10.32
C LYS A 21 -10.92 -8.19 11.37
N LYS A 22 -10.02 -7.51 12.08
CA LYS A 22 -10.40 -6.50 13.05
C LYS A 22 -10.99 -5.26 12.39
N ALA A 23 -10.35 -4.74 11.34
CA ALA A 23 -10.80 -3.56 10.61
C ALA A 23 -12.17 -3.77 9.96
N MET A 24 -12.44 -4.97 9.47
CA MET A 24 -13.71 -5.30 8.81
C MET A 24 -14.90 -5.48 9.78
N GLN A 25 -14.69 -5.42 11.09
CA GLN A 25 -15.77 -5.44 12.09
C GLN A 25 -16.48 -4.09 12.22
N GLU A 26 -15.79 -3.01 11.85
CA GLU A 26 -16.28 -1.63 11.96
C GLU A 26 -16.13 -0.90 10.61
N ASP A 27 -16.93 0.16 10.40
CA ASP A 27 -16.80 1.03 9.24
C ASP A 27 -15.74 2.11 9.45
N ASN A 28 -15.32 2.77 8.36
CA ASN A 28 -14.38 3.91 8.37
C ASN A 28 -12.96 3.60 8.83
N ASN A 29 -12.44 2.44 8.43
CA ASN A 29 -11.07 2.05 8.70
C ASN A 29 -10.13 2.45 7.57
N ILE A 30 -8.91 2.87 7.93
CA ILE A 30 -7.78 3.06 7.03
C ILE A 30 -6.69 2.07 7.44
N LEU A 31 -6.22 1.28 6.49
CA LEU A 31 -5.14 0.33 6.69
C LEU A 31 -3.88 0.83 5.99
N ASP A 32 -2.76 0.82 6.71
CA ASP A 32 -1.43 0.98 6.12
C ASP A 32 -0.94 -0.41 5.69
N ARG A 33 -0.89 -0.61 4.39
CA ARG A 33 -0.73 -1.90 3.70
C ARG A 33 -1.94 -2.84 3.86
N SER A 34 -2.02 -3.78 2.93
CA SER A 34 -3.08 -4.79 2.90
C SER A 34 -2.49 -6.20 2.75
N ILE A 35 -3.36 -7.20 2.80
CA ILE A 35 -3.00 -8.59 2.51
C ILE A 35 -2.80 -8.82 1.01
N TYR A 36 -3.37 -7.96 0.17
CA TYR A 36 -3.39 -8.15 -1.29
C TYR A 36 -2.02 -7.96 -1.94
N GLU A 37 -1.16 -7.08 -1.40
CA GLU A 37 0.21 -6.89 -1.90
C GLU A 37 1.26 -7.68 -1.10
N ASP A 38 0.86 -8.43 -0.09
CA ASP A 38 1.80 -9.13 0.81
C ASP A 38 2.65 -10.17 0.08
N SER A 39 2.09 -10.81 -0.95
CA SER A 39 2.78 -11.80 -1.78
C SER A 39 3.97 -11.24 -2.56
N ILE A 40 4.05 -9.93 -2.80
CA ILE A 40 5.17 -9.27 -3.51
C ILE A 40 6.50 -9.62 -2.86
N PHE A 41 6.59 -9.48 -1.54
CA PHE A 41 7.84 -9.73 -0.81
C PHE A 41 8.23 -11.20 -0.82
N MET A 42 7.25 -12.11 -0.70
CA MET A 42 7.53 -13.54 -0.77
C MET A 42 7.99 -13.95 -2.17
N LYS A 43 7.30 -13.45 -3.21
CA LYS A 43 7.68 -13.70 -4.60
C LYS A 43 9.10 -13.21 -4.90
N MET A 44 9.41 -11.98 -4.51
CA MET A 44 10.73 -11.39 -4.69
C MET A 44 11.82 -12.21 -3.95
N ASN A 45 11.58 -12.66 -2.72
CA ASN A 45 12.50 -13.52 -2.00
C ASN A 45 12.74 -14.86 -2.72
N THR A 46 11.71 -15.42 -3.34
CA THR A 46 11.82 -16.67 -4.11
C THR A 46 12.65 -16.44 -5.38
N ASP A 47 12.35 -15.41 -6.15
CA ASP A 47 13.07 -15.10 -7.40
C ASP A 47 14.54 -14.75 -7.16
N GLN A 48 14.86 -14.19 -6.00
CA GLN A 48 16.24 -13.93 -5.56
C GLN A 48 16.94 -15.14 -4.91
N GLY A 49 16.27 -16.29 -4.81
CA GLY A 49 16.81 -17.51 -4.21
C GLY A 49 16.96 -17.45 -2.68
N HIS A 50 16.29 -16.51 -2.02
CA HIS A 50 16.23 -16.43 -0.56
C HIS A 50 15.19 -17.39 0.03
N ALA A 51 14.20 -17.78 -0.77
CA ALA A 51 13.21 -18.80 -0.46
C ALA A 51 13.12 -19.81 -1.61
N THR A 52 12.56 -21.00 -1.37
CA THR A 52 12.37 -22.05 -2.36
C THR A 52 11.02 -21.91 -3.07
N GLU A 53 10.86 -22.58 -4.22
CA GLU A 53 9.57 -22.66 -4.91
C GLU A 53 8.51 -23.41 -4.06
N GLU A 54 8.92 -24.39 -3.26
CA GLU A 54 8.02 -25.09 -2.34
C GLU A 54 7.48 -24.14 -1.26
N GLU A 55 8.35 -23.29 -0.69
CA GLU A 55 7.97 -22.27 0.29
C GLU A 55 7.02 -21.24 -0.33
N TRP A 56 7.28 -20.82 -1.58
CA TRP A 56 6.37 -19.95 -2.33
C TRP A 56 4.99 -20.59 -2.51
N ASN A 57 4.94 -21.86 -2.93
CA ASN A 57 3.68 -22.56 -3.14
C ASN A 57 2.88 -22.73 -1.84
N ILE A 58 3.55 -23.01 -0.73
CA ILE A 58 2.92 -23.11 0.60
C ILE A 58 2.38 -21.72 1.02
N TYR A 59 3.18 -20.67 0.85
CA TYR A 59 2.77 -19.30 1.17
C TYR A 59 1.55 -18.88 0.37
N LYS A 60 1.57 -19.11 -0.95
CA LYS A 60 0.47 -18.77 -1.84
C LYS A 60 -0.81 -19.51 -1.46
N SER A 61 -0.72 -20.82 -1.22
CA SER A 61 -1.88 -21.59 -0.77
C SER A 61 -2.46 -21.07 0.55
N LEU A 62 -1.62 -20.69 1.49
CA LEU A 62 -2.06 -20.09 2.76
C LEU A 62 -2.74 -18.74 2.54
N LEU A 63 -2.18 -17.88 1.69
CA LEU A 63 -2.77 -16.58 1.33
C LEU A 63 -4.12 -16.75 0.65
N ASP A 64 -4.23 -17.68 -0.32
CA ASP A 64 -5.47 -17.96 -1.04
C ASP A 64 -6.58 -18.41 -0.06
N ASN A 65 -6.26 -19.35 0.84
CA ASN A 65 -7.20 -19.78 1.89
C ASN A 65 -7.63 -18.62 2.80
N MET A 66 -6.71 -17.75 3.19
CA MET A 66 -7.05 -16.58 4.01
C MET A 66 -7.96 -15.60 3.26
N LEU A 67 -7.73 -15.38 1.97
CA LEU A 67 -8.57 -14.52 1.13
C LEU A 67 -9.96 -15.13 0.90
N GLU A 68 -10.07 -16.45 0.78
CA GLU A 68 -11.35 -17.15 0.69
C GLU A 68 -12.18 -17.04 1.99
N GLU A 69 -11.51 -17.06 3.14
CA GLU A 69 -12.17 -16.96 4.45
C GLU A 69 -12.58 -15.53 4.85
N LEU A 70 -11.97 -14.50 4.27
CA LEU A 70 -12.30 -13.10 4.59
C LEU A 70 -13.80 -12.78 4.43
N PRO A 71 -14.54 -13.28 3.41
CA PRO A 71 -15.97 -13.04 3.27
C PRO A 71 -16.83 -13.62 4.37
N TYR A 72 -16.38 -14.70 5.01
CA TYR A 72 -17.10 -15.35 6.13
C TYR A 72 -16.78 -14.67 7.47
N ALA A 73 -15.58 -14.08 7.57
CA ALA A 73 -15.14 -13.39 8.78
C ALA A 73 -15.55 -11.91 8.83
N ALA A 74 -16.05 -11.35 7.72
CA ALA A 74 -16.29 -9.93 7.56
C ALA A 74 -17.50 -9.61 6.67
N LYS A 75 -18.13 -8.46 6.91
CA LYS A 75 -19.25 -7.97 6.10
C LYS A 75 -18.85 -7.61 4.66
N LYS A 76 -17.58 -7.33 4.41
CA LYS A 76 -17.03 -6.92 3.11
C LYS A 76 -15.85 -7.80 2.72
N LYS A 77 -15.74 -8.10 1.42
CA LYS A 77 -14.73 -8.99 0.84
C LYS A 77 -13.43 -8.28 0.48
N SER A 78 -13.47 -6.97 0.30
CA SER A 78 -12.37 -6.15 -0.19
C SER A 78 -12.46 -4.73 0.39
N PRO A 79 -11.38 -3.94 0.34
CA PRO A 79 -11.46 -2.52 0.67
C PRO A 79 -12.45 -1.81 -0.28
N ASP A 80 -13.04 -0.72 0.16
CA ASP A 80 -13.88 0.13 -0.71
C ASP A 80 -13.04 0.81 -1.77
N LEU A 81 -11.84 1.25 -1.39
CA LEU A 81 -10.89 1.95 -2.25
C LEU A 81 -9.48 1.58 -1.85
N MET A 82 -8.66 1.22 -2.83
CA MET A 82 -7.22 1.09 -2.69
C MET A 82 -6.54 2.40 -3.13
N ILE A 83 -5.64 2.91 -2.30
CA ILE A 83 -4.82 4.07 -2.63
C ILE A 83 -3.39 3.59 -2.87
N PHE A 84 -2.91 3.75 -4.09
CA PHE A 84 -1.54 3.42 -4.48
C PHE A 84 -0.72 4.71 -4.63
N VAL A 85 0.35 4.83 -3.85
CA VAL A 85 1.29 5.96 -3.96
C VAL A 85 2.43 5.53 -4.87
N ASP A 86 2.42 6.02 -6.10
CA ASP A 86 3.39 5.69 -7.13
C ASP A 86 4.63 6.59 -7.01
N VAL A 87 5.81 6.00 -6.92
CA VAL A 87 7.09 6.72 -6.85
C VAL A 87 8.14 6.04 -7.71
N ASN A 88 8.99 6.83 -8.35
CA ASN A 88 10.19 6.33 -9.01
C ASN A 88 11.32 6.07 -8.00
N LEU A 89 12.39 5.43 -8.47
CA LEU A 89 13.54 5.08 -7.63
C LEU A 89 14.19 6.31 -6.98
N GLU A 90 14.33 7.42 -7.73
CA GLU A 90 14.94 8.64 -7.23
C GLU A 90 14.16 9.22 -6.05
N THR A 91 12.84 9.34 -6.19
CA THR A 91 11.95 9.81 -5.12
C THR A 91 11.94 8.86 -3.92
N MET A 92 11.94 7.54 -4.16
CA MET A 92 12.02 6.55 -3.09
C MET A 92 13.31 6.70 -2.30
N LEU A 93 14.48 6.75 -2.96
CA LEU A 93 15.78 6.89 -2.32
C LEU A 93 15.89 8.22 -1.54
N TYR A 94 15.40 9.31 -2.10
CA TYR A 94 15.34 10.60 -1.39
C TYR A 94 14.54 10.50 -0.08
N ARG A 95 13.36 9.87 -0.13
CA ARG A 95 12.49 9.71 1.06
C ARG A 95 13.07 8.75 2.08
N VAL A 96 13.69 7.66 1.64
CA VAL A 96 14.40 6.71 2.52
C VAL A 96 15.56 7.42 3.23
N LYS A 97 16.35 8.20 2.50
CA LYS A 97 17.44 8.99 3.07
C LYS A 97 16.93 10.02 4.08
N LYS A 98 15.87 10.75 3.74
CA LYS A 98 15.23 11.74 4.63
C LYS A 98 14.68 11.10 5.91
N ARG A 99 14.12 9.88 5.83
CA ARG A 99 13.63 9.10 6.97
C ARG A 99 14.75 8.67 7.93
N GLY A 100 15.96 8.43 7.41
CA GLY A 100 17.19 8.25 8.18
C GLY A 100 17.31 6.97 8.98
N ARG A 101 16.59 5.89 8.64
CA ARG A 101 16.74 4.59 9.29
C ARG A 101 18.05 3.92 8.83
N PRO A 102 19.01 3.57 9.73
CA PRO A 102 20.34 3.11 9.32
C PRO A 102 20.32 1.90 8.37
N PHE A 103 19.47 0.91 8.67
CA PHE A 103 19.38 -0.34 7.89
C PHE A 103 18.69 -0.20 6.52
N GLU A 104 18.25 1.01 6.15
CA GLU A 104 17.61 1.31 4.86
C GLU A 104 18.49 2.18 3.96
N GLN A 105 19.66 2.61 4.45
CA GLN A 105 20.48 3.60 3.74
C GLN A 105 21.37 2.95 2.67
N VAL A 106 21.23 3.40 1.43
CA VAL A 106 22.06 2.96 0.30
C VAL A 106 23.52 3.37 0.47
N ASP A 107 23.78 4.45 1.19
CA ASP A 107 25.15 4.90 1.51
C ASP A 107 25.86 3.89 2.43
N GLU A 108 25.13 3.14 3.25
CA GLU A 108 25.64 2.08 4.16
C GLU A 108 25.68 0.70 3.46
N ASP A 109 24.68 0.41 2.64
CA ASP A 109 24.58 -0.82 1.86
C ASP A 109 24.13 -0.52 0.41
N PRO A 110 25.09 -0.44 -0.52
CA PRO A 110 24.81 -0.15 -1.93
C PRO A 110 23.90 -1.18 -2.63
N SER A 111 23.80 -2.41 -2.13
CA SER A 111 22.93 -3.45 -2.69
C SER A 111 21.43 -3.10 -2.55
N LEU A 112 21.10 -2.25 -1.58
CA LEU A 112 19.72 -1.78 -1.38
C LEU A 112 19.18 -0.99 -2.58
N LYS A 113 20.04 -0.38 -3.42
CA LYS A 113 19.59 0.33 -4.60
C LYS A 113 18.94 -0.61 -5.62
N GLU A 114 19.55 -1.75 -5.86
CA GLU A 114 19.00 -2.78 -6.75
C GLU A 114 17.73 -3.39 -6.14
N TYR A 115 17.76 -3.69 -4.85
CA TYR A 115 16.59 -4.14 -4.10
C TYR A 115 15.39 -3.18 -4.26
N TYR A 116 15.58 -1.87 -4.09
CA TYR A 116 14.50 -0.88 -4.24
C TYR A 116 14.03 -0.76 -5.68
N SER A 117 14.93 -0.85 -6.67
CA SER A 117 14.54 -0.86 -8.07
C SER A 117 13.65 -2.06 -8.39
N THR A 118 14.09 -3.24 -7.99
CA THR A 118 13.33 -4.49 -8.16
C THR A 118 11.96 -4.41 -7.46
N LEU A 119 11.92 -3.86 -6.25
CA LEU A 119 10.67 -3.71 -5.51
C LEU A 119 9.66 -2.81 -6.23
N ILE A 120 10.11 -1.72 -6.86
CA ILE A 120 9.27 -0.84 -7.67
C ILE A 120 8.66 -1.60 -8.85
N ASP A 121 9.44 -2.42 -9.56
CA ASP A 121 8.96 -3.21 -10.69
C ASP A 121 7.88 -4.22 -10.26
N TYR A 122 8.08 -4.91 -9.14
CA TYR A 122 7.07 -5.81 -8.58
C TYR A 122 5.77 -5.09 -8.18
N TYR A 123 5.88 -3.88 -7.62
CA TYR A 123 4.71 -3.08 -7.28
C TYR A 123 3.99 -2.55 -8.53
N ALA A 124 4.70 -2.23 -9.60
CA ALA A 124 4.10 -1.83 -10.87
C ALA A 124 3.29 -2.99 -11.47
N ASP A 125 3.88 -4.17 -11.55
CA ASP A 125 3.21 -5.40 -11.98
C ASP A 125 1.97 -5.72 -11.12
N TRP A 126 2.11 -5.63 -9.81
CA TRP A 126 1.00 -5.86 -8.89
C TRP A 126 -0.14 -4.86 -9.11
N LYS A 127 0.17 -3.58 -9.25
CA LYS A 127 -0.81 -2.51 -9.49
C LYS A 127 -1.63 -2.79 -10.75
N ASP A 128 -0.97 -3.18 -11.85
CA ASP A 128 -1.62 -3.43 -13.13
C ASP A 128 -2.54 -4.66 -13.11
N ASN A 129 -2.25 -5.60 -12.21
CA ASN A 129 -3.03 -6.83 -12.00
C ASN A 129 -4.03 -6.76 -10.85
N TYR A 130 -4.03 -5.69 -10.04
CA TYR A 130 -4.95 -5.55 -8.92
C TYR A 130 -6.38 -5.35 -9.38
N LYS A 131 -7.32 -6.18 -8.89
CA LYS A 131 -8.74 -6.18 -9.30
C LYS A 131 -9.72 -6.37 -8.13
N SER A 132 -9.23 -6.38 -6.89
CA SER A 132 -10.07 -6.66 -5.73
C SER A 132 -10.99 -5.50 -5.34
N SER A 133 -10.64 -4.27 -5.71
CA SER A 133 -11.46 -3.06 -5.51
C SER A 133 -11.08 -1.97 -6.51
N ALA A 134 -11.77 -0.85 -6.48
CA ALA A 134 -11.31 0.36 -7.16
C ALA A 134 -9.93 0.76 -6.62
N LEU A 135 -9.08 1.29 -7.50
CA LEU A 135 -7.74 1.73 -7.18
C LEU A 135 -7.53 3.16 -7.68
N VAL A 136 -7.09 4.05 -6.79
CA VAL A 136 -6.64 5.40 -7.15
C VAL A 136 -5.12 5.49 -7.02
N THR A 137 -4.45 5.97 -8.06
CA THR A 137 -3.01 6.20 -8.04
C THR A 137 -2.71 7.65 -7.72
N ILE A 138 -1.86 7.87 -6.73
CA ILE A 138 -1.30 9.17 -6.36
C ILE A 138 0.14 9.25 -6.85
N ASP A 139 0.44 10.22 -7.70
CA ASP A 139 1.81 10.48 -8.14
C ASP A 139 2.64 11.07 -6.98
N GLY A 140 3.34 10.20 -6.30
CA GLY A 140 4.22 10.58 -5.20
C GLY A 140 5.49 11.29 -5.63
N ASN A 141 5.82 11.32 -6.94
CA ASN A 141 6.95 12.11 -7.42
C ASN A 141 6.60 13.59 -7.49
N HIS A 142 5.36 13.88 -7.85
CA HIS A 142 4.84 15.26 -7.93
C HIS A 142 4.36 15.74 -6.55
N PHE A 143 3.61 14.93 -5.82
CA PHE A 143 2.97 15.33 -4.56
C PHE A 143 3.83 15.02 -3.33
N ASP A 144 4.40 16.05 -2.71
CA ASP A 144 4.92 15.98 -1.34
C ASP A 144 3.81 16.34 -0.33
N PHE A 145 2.85 15.44 -0.16
CA PHE A 145 1.69 15.66 0.71
C PHE A 145 2.02 15.56 2.21
N ALA A 146 3.20 15.11 2.57
CA ALA A 146 3.65 15.08 3.96
C ALA A 146 4.06 16.49 4.44
N GLU A 147 4.82 17.21 3.63
CA GLU A 147 5.41 18.49 3.99
C GLU A 147 4.63 19.67 3.39
N ASN A 148 4.06 19.51 2.20
CA ASN A 148 3.36 20.57 1.48
C ASN A 148 1.85 20.48 1.69
N LYS A 149 1.26 21.52 2.29
CA LYS A 149 -0.18 21.60 2.59
C LYS A 149 -1.03 21.61 1.31
N ASP A 150 -0.59 22.31 0.26
CA ASP A 150 -1.37 22.43 -0.97
C ASP A 150 -1.36 21.09 -1.73
N HIS A 151 -0.24 20.41 -1.78
CA HIS A 151 -0.15 19.06 -2.32
C HIS A 151 -1.04 18.08 -1.53
N ARG A 152 -1.04 18.18 -0.20
CA ARG A 152 -1.93 17.38 0.67
C ARG A 152 -3.40 17.61 0.35
N ASN A 153 -3.80 18.89 0.19
CA ASN A 153 -5.16 19.24 -0.14
C ASN A 153 -5.60 18.65 -1.50
N GLN A 154 -4.74 18.74 -2.50
CA GLN A 154 -5.00 18.18 -3.83
C GLN A 154 -5.09 16.65 -3.80
N VAL A 155 -4.22 15.98 -3.04
CA VAL A 155 -4.27 14.52 -2.86
C VAL A 155 -5.56 14.10 -2.14
N LEU A 156 -5.97 14.84 -1.11
CA LEU A 156 -7.24 14.58 -0.43
C LEU A 156 -8.44 14.78 -1.36
N ASP A 157 -8.45 15.84 -2.17
CA ASP A 157 -9.50 16.04 -3.18
C ASP A 157 -9.61 14.84 -4.14
N LYS A 158 -8.47 14.32 -4.59
CA LYS A 158 -8.43 13.17 -5.49
C LYS A 158 -8.93 11.88 -4.84
N ILE A 159 -8.54 11.62 -3.60
CA ILE A 159 -9.00 10.45 -2.83
C ILE A 159 -10.49 10.55 -2.54
N GLU A 160 -10.96 11.70 -2.05
CA GLU A 160 -12.37 11.91 -1.71
C GLU A 160 -13.28 11.88 -2.96
N SER A 161 -12.81 12.38 -4.12
CA SER A 161 -13.50 12.21 -5.38
C SER A 161 -13.66 10.73 -5.75
N ALA A 162 -12.60 9.94 -5.62
CA ALA A 162 -12.68 8.50 -5.84
C ALA A 162 -13.61 7.80 -4.83
N MET A 163 -13.68 8.27 -3.58
CA MET A 163 -14.64 7.78 -2.59
C MET A 163 -16.08 8.09 -2.97
N VAL A 164 -16.35 9.22 -3.61
CA VAL A 164 -17.68 9.52 -4.18
C VAL A 164 -18.01 8.56 -5.32
N GLU A 165 -17.06 8.31 -6.23
CA GLU A 165 -17.26 7.39 -7.35
C GLU A 165 -17.59 5.96 -6.90
N VAL A 166 -16.98 5.48 -5.81
CA VAL A 166 -17.26 4.15 -5.25
C VAL A 166 -18.44 4.15 -4.26
N GLY A 167 -19.05 5.31 -3.99
CA GLY A 167 -20.26 5.45 -3.16
C GLY A 167 -20.03 5.39 -1.65
N THR A 168 -18.77 5.56 -1.17
CA THR A 168 -18.44 5.60 0.26
C THR A 168 -18.49 7.01 0.86
N LEU A 169 -18.53 8.02 0.01
CA LEU A 169 -18.70 9.42 0.39
C LEU A 169 -19.83 10.03 -0.43
N SER A 170 -20.69 10.87 0.17
CA SER A 170 -21.68 11.62 -0.59
C SER A 170 -21.06 12.83 -1.29
N GLN A 171 -21.62 13.24 -2.44
CA GLN A 171 -21.18 14.46 -3.12
C GLN A 171 -21.25 15.69 -2.20
N SER A 172 -22.32 15.81 -1.41
CA SER A 172 -22.49 16.93 -0.47
C SER A 172 -21.43 16.95 0.63
N ASP A 173 -21.00 15.78 1.12
CA ASP A 173 -19.91 15.72 2.10
C ASP A 173 -18.56 16.08 1.47
N PHE A 174 -18.30 15.61 0.25
CA PHE A 174 -17.11 15.98 -0.51
C PHE A 174 -17.03 17.50 -0.70
N ASP A 175 -18.11 18.13 -1.18
CA ASP A 175 -18.15 19.59 -1.39
C ASP A 175 -17.93 20.35 -0.08
N ARG A 176 -18.51 19.88 1.01
CA ARG A 176 -18.32 20.46 2.36
C ARG A 176 -16.87 20.32 2.86
N LEU A 177 -16.26 19.14 2.69
CA LEU A 177 -14.87 18.87 3.09
C LEU A 177 -13.91 19.73 2.28
N ARG A 178 -14.14 19.81 0.97
CA ARG A 178 -13.33 20.61 0.04
C ARG A 178 -13.42 22.10 0.38
N SER A 179 -14.63 22.63 0.59
CA SER A 179 -14.82 24.03 1.00
C SER A 179 -14.04 24.37 2.26
N LYS A 180 -14.15 23.56 3.32
CA LYS A 180 -13.39 23.74 4.56
C LYS A 180 -11.88 23.71 4.37
N ARG A 181 -11.39 22.86 3.45
CA ARG A 181 -9.98 22.69 3.15
C ARG A 181 -9.37 23.95 2.55
N TYR A 182 -10.15 24.67 1.75
CA TYR A 182 -9.71 25.89 1.05
C TYR A 182 -10.26 27.17 1.67
N GLU A 183 -11.02 27.12 2.76
CA GLU A 183 -11.40 28.28 3.54
C GLU A 183 -10.15 29.01 4.07
N GLY A 184 -9.97 30.26 3.65
CA GLY A 184 -8.80 31.09 4.01
C GLY A 184 -7.70 31.16 2.94
N VAL A 185 -7.84 30.46 1.80
CA VAL A 185 -6.90 30.58 0.66
C VAL A 185 -7.33 31.68 -0.32
N GLN A 186 -8.54 32.21 -0.21
CA GLN A 186 -9.04 33.31 -1.06
C GLN A 186 -8.85 34.68 -0.38
N ALA A 187 -7.63 35.12 -0.24
CA ALA A 187 -7.35 36.55 0.00
C ALA A 187 -5.86 36.80 -0.27
N PHE A 188 -5.48 36.88 -1.55
CA PHE A 188 -4.41 37.80 -1.99
C PHE A 188 -4.49 37.97 -3.52
#